data_3d1e7a16e5fae4669bcb202003eb04c5
#
_entry.id   3d1e7a16e5fae4669bcb202003eb04c5
#
_cell.length_a   1.000
_cell.length_b   1.000
_cell.length_c   1.000
_cell.angle_alpha   90.00
_cell.angle_beta   90.00
_cell.angle_gamma   90.00
#
_symmetry.space_group_name_H-M   'P 1'
#
loop_
_entity.id
_entity.type
_entity.pdbx_description
1 polymer ?
#
loop_
_entity_poly.entity_id
_entity_poly.type
_entity_poly.pdbx_seq_one_letter_code
_entity_poly.pdbx_strand_id
1 'polypeptide(L)'
;MSDYRPGLDAAKEADIDHPYILARLSKNVIRKLAIDLGLGELSALPSSPCLASRVQTGIPVTPILLNKIDDIERYIKNIFINADIRCRWMTDNLIIQFKKPQLSHLTNYQKELIVNKANKIFSIEYKKIKFSEYKKGSAFIPKKNEIQL
;
A
#
# COMPACT_ATOMS: atom_id res chain seq x y z
N MET A 1 -2.20 11.89 17.88
CA MET A 1 -2.19 12.09 16.41
C MET A 1 -3.45 11.46 15.86
N SER A 2 -4.41 12.26 15.41
CA SER A 2 -5.59 11.76 14.72
C SER A 2 -5.18 11.36 13.30
N ASP A 3 -5.14 10.05 13.04
CA ASP A 3 -4.96 9.50 11.72
C ASP A 3 -6.25 9.78 10.92
N TYR A 4 -6.18 10.54 9.85
CA TYR A 4 -7.34 10.81 8.99
C TYR A 4 -7.86 9.50 8.40
N ARG A 5 -9.07 9.12 8.76
CA ARG A 5 -9.70 7.85 8.36
C ARG A 5 -11.10 8.11 7.81
N PRO A 6 -11.20 8.51 6.53
CA PRO A 6 -12.51 8.78 5.90
C PRO A 6 -13.47 7.59 5.96
N GLY A 7 -12.94 6.36 6.09
CA GLY A 7 -13.76 5.16 6.28
C GLY A 7 -14.52 5.12 7.61
N LEU A 8 -14.13 5.87 8.63
CA LEU A 8 -14.89 5.93 9.89
C LEU A 8 -16.19 6.74 9.72
N ASP A 9 -16.16 7.80 8.93
CA ASP A 9 -17.33 8.62 8.65
C ASP A 9 -18.34 7.81 7.82
N ALA A 10 -17.86 7.13 6.76
CA ALA A 10 -18.67 6.24 5.94
C ALA A 10 -19.29 5.08 6.75
N ALA A 11 -18.53 4.51 7.70
CA ALA A 11 -19.04 3.47 8.59
C ALA A 11 -20.14 3.99 9.52
N LYS A 12 -19.98 5.20 10.05
CA LYS A 12 -20.99 5.87 10.89
C LYS A 12 -22.28 6.17 10.12
N GLU A 13 -22.16 6.65 8.88
CA GLU A 13 -23.30 6.88 7.97
C GLU A 13 -24.05 5.57 7.65
N ALA A 14 -23.34 4.44 7.60
CA ALA A 14 -23.89 3.12 7.34
C ALA A 14 -24.28 2.33 8.61
N ASP A 15 -24.25 2.98 9.79
CA ASP A 15 -24.54 2.37 11.10
C ASP A 15 -23.71 1.11 11.39
N ILE A 16 -22.42 1.14 11.01
CA ILE A 16 -21.47 0.03 11.22
C ILE A 16 -20.67 0.25 12.50
N ASP A 17 -20.82 -0.68 13.44
CA ASP A 17 -20.06 -0.70 14.67
C ASP A 17 -18.60 -1.12 14.47
N HIS A 18 -17.72 -0.52 15.27
CA HIS A 18 -16.30 -0.88 15.36
C HIS A 18 -15.98 -1.53 16.72
N PRO A 19 -16.15 -2.85 16.90
CA PRO A 19 -16.07 -3.51 18.22
C PRO A 19 -14.75 -3.24 18.94
N TYR A 20 -13.62 -3.21 18.23
CA TYR A 20 -12.32 -2.92 18.84
C TYR A 20 -12.18 -1.47 19.32
N ILE A 21 -12.83 -0.52 18.64
CA ILE A 21 -12.86 0.88 19.05
C ILE A 21 -13.77 1.02 20.29
N LEU A 22 -14.95 0.41 20.27
CA LEU A 22 -15.88 0.40 21.39
C LEU A 22 -15.23 -0.21 22.64
N ALA A 23 -14.51 -1.32 22.49
CA ALA A 23 -13.76 -1.97 23.56
C ALA A 23 -12.45 -1.26 23.92
N ARG A 24 -12.09 -0.14 23.26
CA ARG A 24 -10.86 0.63 23.46
C ARG A 24 -9.58 -0.22 23.34
N LEU A 25 -9.59 -1.23 22.48
CA LEU A 25 -8.46 -2.12 22.28
C LEU A 25 -7.44 -1.48 21.32
N SER A 26 -6.21 -1.31 21.81
CA SER A 26 -5.11 -0.89 20.95
C SER A 26 -4.64 -2.03 20.05
N LYS A 27 -3.95 -1.70 18.94
CA LYS A 27 -3.40 -2.70 18.03
C LYS A 27 -2.45 -3.70 18.71
N ASN A 28 -1.71 -3.26 19.72
CA ASN A 28 -0.81 -4.12 20.48
C ASN A 28 -1.59 -5.13 21.33
N VAL A 29 -2.70 -4.70 21.95
CA VAL A 29 -3.59 -5.59 22.72
C VAL A 29 -4.23 -6.62 21.79
N ILE A 30 -4.75 -6.20 20.63
CA ILE A 30 -5.34 -7.10 19.63
C ILE A 30 -4.31 -8.17 19.19
N ARG A 31 -3.05 -7.78 18.96
CA ARG A 31 -1.99 -8.73 18.59
C ARG A 31 -1.67 -9.72 19.71
N LYS A 32 -1.66 -9.28 20.97
CA LYS A 32 -1.50 -10.19 22.10
C LYS A 32 -2.65 -11.18 22.19
N LEU A 33 -3.88 -10.69 22.10
CA LEU A 33 -5.08 -11.57 22.08
C LEU A 33 -5.01 -12.58 20.93
N ALA A 34 -4.54 -12.19 19.75
CA ALA A 34 -4.37 -13.12 18.64
C ALA A 34 -3.37 -14.22 18.96
N ILE A 35 -2.27 -13.92 19.67
CA ILE A 35 -1.31 -14.93 20.13
C ILE A 35 -1.96 -15.86 21.13
N ASP A 36 -2.67 -15.32 22.14
CA ASP A 36 -3.32 -16.09 23.19
C ASP A 36 -4.41 -17.02 22.64
N LEU A 37 -5.03 -16.65 21.52
CA LEU A 37 -6.03 -17.44 20.78
C LEU A 37 -5.41 -18.43 19.77
N GLY A 38 -4.09 -18.62 19.77
CA GLY A 38 -3.40 -19.53 18.86
C GLY A 38 -3.22 -18.99 17.43
N LEU A 39 -3.47 -17.70 17.20
CA LEU A 39 -3.34 -17.01 15.91
C LEU A 39 -2.00 -16.25 15.79
N GLY A 40 -0.94 -16.80 16.40
CA GLY A 40 0.35 -16.12 16.52
C GLY A 40 0.96 -15.67 15.20
N GLU A 41 0.88 -16.50 14.15
CA GLU A 41 1.37 -16.15 12.82
C GLU A 41 0.64 -14.92 12.24
N LEU A 42 -0.68 -14.84 12.42
CA LEU A 42 -1.49 -13.70 11.96
C LEU A 42 -1.15 -12.42 12.72
N SER A 43 -0.78 -12.54 14.01
CA SER A 43 -0.41 -11.39 14.83
C SER A 43 0.84 -10.67 14.33
N ALA A 44 1.75 -11.40 13.70
CA ALA A 44 3.01 -10.88 13.17
C ALA A 44 2.88 -10.26 11.77
N LEU A 45 1.76 -10.49 11.07
CA LEU A 45 1.56 -9.99 9.70
C LEU A 45 1.65 -8.46 9.63
N PRO A 46 2.33 -7.92 8.61
CA PRO A 46 2.33 -6.49 8.34
C PRO A 46 0.94 -6.02 7.93
N SER A 47 0.70 -4.70 8.01
CA SER A 47 -0.53 -4.12 7.47
C SER A 47 -0.64 -4.42 5.97
N SER A 48 -1.71 -5.09 5.55
CA SER A 48 -1.98 -5.42 4.15
C SER A 48 -3.21 -4.63 3.66
N PRO A 49 -3.05 -3.34 3.31
CA PRO A 49 -4.15 -2.55 2.76
C PRO A 49 -4.56 -3.12 1.41
N CYS A 50 -5.85 -2.94 1.04
CA CYS A 50 -6.38 -3.40 -0.23
C CYS A 50 -5.57 -2.84 -1.42
N LEU A 51 -5.61 -3.56 -2.54
CA LEU A 51 -4.85 -3.21 -3.73
C LEU A 51 -5.27 -1.84 -4.31
N ALA A 52 -6.52 -1.44 -4.13
CA ALA A 52 -7.04 -0.13 -4.52
C ALA A 52 -6.26 1.04 -3.90
N SER A 53 -5.67 0.85 -2.71
CA SER A 53 -4.81 1.86 -2.08
C SER A 53 -3.52 2.17 -2.86
N ARG A 54 -3.20 1.42 -3.91
CA ARG A 54 -2.08 1.68 -4.83
C ARG A 54 -2.44 2.69 -5.89
N VAL A 55 -3.72 2.98 -6.08
CA VAL A 55 -4.19 3.94 -7.09
C VAL A 55 -4.33 5.30 -6.42
N GLN A 56 -3.81 6.35 -7.07
CA GLN A 56 -3.93 7.72 -6.57
C GLN A 56 -5.41 8.12 -6.47
N THR A 57 -5.77 8.81 -5.40
CA THR A 57 -7.13 9.37 -5.23
C THR A 57 -7.50 10.25 -6.43
N GLY A 58 -8.71 10.05 -6.97
CA GLY A 58 -9.21 10.74 -8.17
C GLY A 58 -8.99 9.97 -9.48
N ILE A 59 -8.21 8.88 -9.47
CA ILE A 59 -8.08 7.98 -10.63
C ILE A 59 -9.10 6.84 -10.48
N PRO A 60 -9.89 6.51 -11.53
CA PRO A 60 -10.81 5.38 -11.48
C PRO A 60 -10.09 4.07 -11.21
N VAL A 61 -10.58 3.33 -10.22
CA VAL A 61 -10.08 2.00 -9.88
C VAL A 61 -10.80 0.97 -10.73
N THR A 62 -10.06 0.31 -11.63
CA THR A 62 -10.62 -0.72 -12.51
C THR A 62 -9.99 -2.09 -12.23
N PRO A 63 -10.69 -3.22 -12.47
CA PRO A 63 -10.12 -4.55 -12.34
C PRO A 63 -8.84 -4.73 -13.16
N ILE A 64 -8.80 -4.18 -14.38
CA ILE A 64 -7.62 -4.25 -15.26
C ILE A 64 -6.42 -3.57 -14.63
N LEU A 65 -6.59 -2.38 -14.06
CA LEU A 65 -5.51 -1.64 -13.38
C LEU A 65 -5.03 -2.40 -12.14
N LEU A 66 -5.96 -2.93 -11.33
CA LEU A 66 -5.61 -3.70 -10.15
C LEU A 66 -4.83 -4.97 -10.50
N ASN A 67 -5.22 -5.70 -11.54
CA ASN A 67 -4.48 -6.86 -12.02
C ASN A 67 -3.05 -6.49 -12.45
N LYS A 68 -2.88 -5.40 -13.20
CA LYS A 68 -1.55 -4.89 -13.58
C LYS A 68 -0.68 -4.57 -12.36
N ILE A 69 -1.26 -3.96 -11.33
CA ILE A 69 -0.54 -3.64 -10.09
C ILE A 69 -0.16 -4.94 -9.35
N ASP A 70 -1.07 -5.91 -9.26
CA ASP A 70 -0.81 -7.20 -8.62
C ASP A 70 0.29 -7.97 -9.35
N ASP A 71 0.25 -8.00 -10.68
CA ASP A 71 1.23 -8.69 -11.51
C ASP A 71 2.64 -8.14 -11.31
N ILE A 72 2.82 -6.82 -11.27
CA ILE A 72 4.14 -6.22 -11.03
C ILE A 72 4.59 -6.41 -9.57
N GLU A 73 3.70 -6.27 -8.57
CA GLU A 73 4.04 -6.51 -7.17
C GLU A 73 4.46 -7.97 -6.96
N ARG A 74 3.74 -8.92 -7.57
CA ARG A 74 4.06 -10.36 -7.51
C ARG A 74 5.38 -10.67 -8.21
N TYR A 75 5.63 -10.11 -9.38
CA TYR A 75 6.90 -10.25 -10.08
C TYR A 75 8.08 -9.78 -9.23
N ILE A 76 7.97 -8.61 -8.59
CA ILE A 76 9.02 -8.07 -7.74
C ILE A 76 9.21 -8.94 -6.48
N LYS A 77 8.15 -9.45 -5.87
CA LYS A 77 8.24 -10.36 -4.72
C LYS A 77 8.94 -11.68 -5.05
N ASN A 78 8.82 -12.17 -6.28
CA ASN A 78 9.54 -13.36 -6.73
C ASN A 78 11.06 -13.12 -6.88
N ILE A 79 11.47 -11.89 -7.20
CA ILE A 79 12.89 -11.51 -7.25
C ILE A 79 13.43 -11.26 -5.84
N PHE A 80 12.62 -10.67 -4.97
CA PHE A 80 12.99 -10.26 -3.62
C PHE A 80 12.09 -10.96 -2.60
N ILE A 81 12.56 -12.08 -2.08
CA ILE A 81 11.86 -12.84 -1.03
C ILE A 81 11.62 -11.93 0.18
N ASN A 82 10.39 -11.90 0.68
CA ASN A 82 9.95 -11.08 1.82
C ASN A 82 10.03 -9.55 1.60
N ALA A 83 10.06 -9.08 0.36
CA ALA A 83 10.03 -7.65 0.09
C ALA A 83 8.64 -7.06 0.42
N ASP A 84 8.64 -6.02 1.26
CA ASP A 84 7.46 -5.19 1.49
C ASP A 84 7.48 -4.03 0.48
N ILE A 85 6.80 -4.26 -0.63
CA ILE A 85 6.75 -3.34 -1.76
C ILE A 85 5.35 -2.80 -1.99
N ARG A 86 5.29 -1.63 -2.64
CA ARG A 86 4.04 -1.04 -3.11
C ARG A 86 4.24 -0.42 -4.49
N CYS A 87 3.46 -0.84 -5.46
CA CYS A 87 3.45 -0.22 -6.78
C CYS A 87 2.28 0.76 -6.89
N ARG A 88 2.57 2.07 -6.89
CA ARG A 88 1.55 3.11 -6.93
C ARG A 88 1.37 3.65 -8.34
N TRP A 89 0.13 3.56 -8.81
CA TRP A 89 -0.29 4.19 -10.04
C TRP A 89 -0.72 5.64 -9.76
N MET A 90 -0.01 6.56 -10.35
CA MET A 90 -0.25 8.00 -10.25
C MET A 90 -0.70 8.53 -11.61
N THR A 91 -1.16 9.78 -11.67
CA THR A 91 -1.64 10.40 -12.92
C THR A 91 -0.64 10.25 -14.06
N ASP A 92 0.65 10.46 -13.80
CA ASP A 92 1.68 10.49 -14.84
C ASP A 92 2.81 9.48 -14.63
N ASN A 93 2.79 8.72 -13.54
CA ASN A 93 3.92 7.89 -13.15
C ASN A 93 3.48 6.58 -12.47
N LEU A 94 4.31 5.55 -12.63
CA LEU A 94 4.30 4.38 -11.77
C LEU A 94 5.43 4.52 -10.74
N ILE A 95 5.09 4.50 -9.46
CA ILE A 95 6.07 4.61 -8.38
C ILE A 95 6.19 3.27 -7.68
N ILE A 96 7.38 2.68 -7.74
CA ILE A 96 7.70 1.41 -7.07
C ILE A 96 8.41 1.72 -5.77
N GLN A 97 7.74 1.42 -4.66
CA GLN A 97 8.19 1.76 -3.32
C GLN A 97 8.73 0.54 -2.60
N PHE A 98 9.90 0.69 -2.00
CA PHE A 98 10.55 -0.30 -1.14
C PHE A 98 10.80 0.28 0.24
N LYS A 99 10.95 -0.56 1.26
CA LYS A 99 11.53 -0.10 2.53
C LYS A 99 12.97 0.38 2.32
N LYS A 100 13.39 1.37 3.11
CA LYS A 100 14.70 2.02 2.98
C LYS A 100 15.89 1.04 2.84
N PRO A 101 16.04 -0.01 3.67
CA PRO A 101 17.13 -0.95 3.52
C PRO A 101 17.14 -1.66 2.15
N GLN A 102 15.97 -2.04 1.66
CA GLN A 102 15.84 -2.74 0.38
C GLN A 102 16.11 -1.80 -0.80
N LEU A 103 15.61 -0.57 -0.72
CA LEU A 103 15.83 0.45 -1.76
C LEU A 103 17.32 0.75 -1.97
N SER A 104 18.08 0.86 -0.87
CA SER A 104 19.53 1.17 -0.94
C SER A 104 20.38 0.01 -1.49
N HIS A 105 19.88 -1.21 -1.44
CA HIS A 105 20.57 -2.41 -1.96
C HIS A 105 20.12 -2.80 -3.38
N LEU A 106 19.19 -2.06 -4.00
CA LEU A 106 18.77 -2.33 -5.37
C LEU A 106 19.91 -2.05 -6.35
N THR A 107 20.36 -3.09 -7.03
CA THR A 107 21.35 -2.96 -8.11
C THR A 107 20.71 -2.34 -9.37
N ASN A 108 21.54 -1.75 -10.23
CA ASN A 108 21.07 -1.21 -11.51
C ASN A 108 20.42 -2.30 -12.38
N TYR A 109 20.97 -3.49 -12.40
CA TYR A 109 20.41 -4.64 -13.11
C TYR A 109 19.00 -4.99 -12.61
N GLN A 110 18.79 -5.04 -11.28
CA GLN A 110 17.48 -5.32 -10.70
C GLN A 110 16.45 -4.22 -11.03
N LYS A 111 16.86 -2.94 -10.98
CA LYS A 111 16.02 -1.83 -11.40
C LYS A 111 15.61 -1.95 -12.87
N GLU A 112 16.53 -2.30 -13.73
CA GLU A 112 16.28 -2.50 -15.16
C GLU A 112 15.29 -3.64 -15.42
N LEU A 113 15.43 -4.78 -14.75
CA LEU A 113 14.48 -5.90 -14.84
C LEU A 113 13.06 -5.46 -14.46
N ILE A 114 12.93 -4.72 -13.35
CA ILE A 114 11.65 -4.23 -12.86
C ILE A 114 11.04 -3.23 -13.84
N VAL A 115 11.84 -2.28 -14.33
CA VAL A 115 11.41 -1.25 -15.28
C VAL A 115 10.92 -1.89 -16.59
N ASN A 116 11.69 -2.85 -17.14
CA ASN A 116 11.32 -3.58 -18.35
C ASN A 116 9.99 -4.34 -18.17
N LYS A 117 9.80 -5.00 -17.03
CA LYS A 117 8.55 -5.70 -16.71
C LYS A 117 7.38 -4.72 -16.56
N ALA A 118 7.57 -3.63 -15.84
CA ALA A 118 6.55 -2.60 -15.64
C ALA A 118 6.14 -1.92 -16.96
N ASN A 119 7.11 -1.60 -17.82
CA ASN A 119 6.85 -1.06 -19.15
C ASN A 119 5.94 -2.00 -19.97
N LYS A 120 6.23 -3.32 -19.98
CA LYS A 120 5.42 -4.32 -20.68
C LYS A 120 3.99 -4.42 -20.13
N ILE A 121 3.82 -4.36 -18.80
CA ILE A 121 2.51 -4.50 -18.15
C ILE A 121 1.65 -3.25 -18.35
N PHE A 122 2.23 -2.07 -18.15
CA PHE A 122 1.48 -0.80 -18.11
C PHE A 122 1.49 -0.05 -19.43
N SER A 123 2.36 -0.43 -20.39
CA SER A 123 2.60 0.32 -21.64
C SER A 123 2.96 1.79 -21.36
N ILE A 124 3.83 2.01 -20.35
CA ILE A 124 4.26 3.32 -19.88
C ILE A 124 5.73 3.55 -20.20
N GLU A 125 6.12 4.79 -20.51
CA GLU A 125 7.51 5.13 -20.81
C GLU A 125 8.43 4.89 -19.60
N TYR A 126 9.66 4.44 -19.85
CA TYR A 126 10.66 4.15 -18.81
C TYR A 126 10.89 5.32 -17.85
N LYS A 127 10.96 6.55 -18.37
CA LYS A 127 11.17 7.77 -17.57
C LYS A 127 10.04 8.07 -16.57
N LYS A 128 8.86 7.46 -16.78
CA LYS A 128 7.69 7.59 -15.90
C LYS A 128 7.64 6.53 -14.82
N ILE A 129 8.60 5.58 -14.80
CA ILE A 129 8.72 4.56 -13.76
C ILE A 129 9.78 5.02 -12.75
N LYS A 130 9.37 5.23 -11.50
CA LYS A 130 10.21 5.79 -10.44
C LYS A 130 10.34 4.84 -9.28
N PHE A 131 11.46 4.90 -8.57
CA PHE A 131 11.69 4.20 -7.33
C PHE A 131 11.68 5.18 -6.16
N SER A 132 11.05 4.82 -5.06
CA SER A 132 11.07 5.65 -3.85
C SER A 132 11.00 4.82 -2.57
N GLU A 133 11.29 5.46 -1.44
CA GLU A 133 11.10 4.86 -0.13
C GLU A 133 9.61 4.76 0.20
N TYR A 134 9.19 3.60 0.71
CA TYR A 134 7.84 3.42 1.26
C TYR A 134 7.70 4.15 2.59
N LYS A 135 6.77 5.09 2.65
CA LYS A 135 6.37 5.76 3.88
C LYS A 135 4.95 5.35 4.25
N LYS A 136 4.76 4.91 5.49
CA LYS A 136 3.43 4.56 6.01
C LYS A 136 2.51 5.77 5.92
N GLY A 137 1.27 5.58 5.46
CA GLY A 137 0.30 6.68 5.30
C GLY A 137 0.39 7.47 3.99
N SER A 138 1.38 7.21 3.12
CA SER A 138 1.57 7.92 1.85
C SER A 138 0.52 7.59 0.76
N ALA A 139 -0.51 6.79 1.07
CA ALA A 139 -1.60 6.48 0.14
C ALA A 139 -2.58 7.66 -0.04
N PHE A 140 -2.71 8.49 0.99
CA PHE A 140 -3.65 9.60 1.00
C PHE A 140 -2.87 10.90 0.85
N ILE A 141 -3.05 11.58 -0.28
CA ILE A 141 -2.63 12.97 -0.45
C ILE A 141 -3.87 13.79 -0.06
N PRO A 142 -3.87 14.52 1.06
CA PRO A 142 -4.97 15.42 1.39
C PRO A 142 -5.14 16.40 0.23
N LYS A 143 -6.38 16.61 -0.25
CA LYS A 143 -6.65 17.72 -1.15
C LYS A 143 -6.25 18.99 -0.43
N LYS A 144 -5.48 19.85 -1.07
CA LYS A 144 -4.97 21.14 -0.50
C LYS A 144 -6.05 22.07 0.05
N ASN A 145 -7.33 21.77 -0.19
CA ASN A 145 -8.48 22.61 0.21
C ASN A 145 -9.28 22.07 1.42
N GLU A 146 -8.84 20.96 2.05
CA GLU A 146 -9.53 20.39 3.23
C GLU A 146 -8.79 20.69 4.56
N ILE A 147 -7.79 21.59 4.54
CA ILE A 147 -7.17 22.12 5.75
C ILE A 147 -7.66 23.56 5.94
N GLN A 148 -8.96 23.70 6.12
CA GLN A 148 -9.59 24.88 6.75
C GLN A 148 -10.78 24.35 7.55
N LEU A 149 -10.51 24.05 8.82
CA LEU A 149 -11.32 24.36 10.02
C LEU A 149 -10.73 23.62 11.21
#